data_3e7b5877f7162d607d8207e72f6ba25b
#
_entry.id   3e7b5877f7162d607d8207e72f6ba25b
#
_cell.length_a   1.000
_cell.length_b   1.000
_cell.length_c   1.000
_cell.angle_alpha   90.00
_cell.angle_beta   90.00
_cell.angle_gamma   90.00
#
_symmetry.space_group_name_H-M   'P 1'
#
loop_
_entity.id
_entity.type
_entity.pdbx_description
1 polymer ?
#
loop_
_entity_poly.entity_id
_entity_poly.type
_entity_poly.pdbx_seq_one_letter_code
_entity_poly.pdbx_strand_id
1 'polypeptide(L)'
;LKERIAAINRENRTKEELKQIKTLEDKLEPKLEEYEKKLEVLGNRNSYSKTDPDAAFMRMKEDHMKNGQLKPAYNEQIGTENQFIVHYDVFPNPTDTLTLIPFMEGFKQNYEQLPDKVCADSGYGSQEKYEYLENNEVEAYVKYNYFHKEQKRSFKNNAFIQENLYYNKQKNYFVCPMG
;
A
#
# COMPACT_ATOMS: atom_id res chain seq x y z
N LEU A 1 -18.54 2.54 24.57
CA LEU A 1 -19.88 3.14 24.54
C LEU A 1 -20.89 2.20 25.22
N LYS A 2 -20.98 0.94 24.83
CA LYS A 2 -21.88 -0.08 25.42
C LYS A 2 -21.67 -0.23 26.92
N GLU A 3 -20.45 -0.24 27.40
CA GLU A 3 -20.12 -0.28 28.85
C GLU A 3 -20.59 0.99 29.60
N ARG A 4 -20.48 2.18 28.99
CA ARG A 4 -20.96 3.42 29.60
C ARG A 4 -22.50 3.50 29.66
N ILE A 5 -23.19 2.96 28.67
CA ILE A 5 -24.65 2.84 28.64
C ILE A 5 -25.12 1.86 29.72
N ALA A 6 -24.42 0.71 29.89
CA ALA A 6 -24.73 -0.29 30.89
C ALA A 6 -24.47 0.16 32.34
N ALA A 7 -23.49 1.04 32.55
CA ALA A 7 -23.13 1.55 33.87
C ALA A 7 -24.10 2.61 34.42
N ILE A 8 -24.96 3.18 33.58
CA ILE A 8 -25.93 4.18 34.01
C ILE A 8 -27.16 3.46 34.62
N ASN A 9 -27.34 3.55 35.91
CA ASN A 9 -28.40 2.88 36.66
C ASN A 9 -29.80 3.35 36.20
N ARG A 10 -30.72 2.41 35.90
CA ARG A 10 -32.01 2.70 35.23
C ARG A 10 -33.03 3.43 36.11
N GLU A 11 -32.89 3.40 37.42
CA GLU A 11 -33.96 3.81 38.36
C GLU A 11 -33.96 5.33 38.71
N ASN A 12 -32.89 6.10 38.42
CA ASN A 12 -32.79 7.53 38.80
C ASN A 12 -32.36 8.45 37.61
N ARG A 13 -32.91 8.24 36.43
CA ARG A 13 -32.55 9.04 35.25
C ARG A 13 -33.34 10.34 35.12
N THR A 14 -32.64 11.42 34.90
CA THR A 14 -33.25 12.68 34.51
C THR A 14 -33.78 12.63 33.06
N LYS A 15 -34.73 13.51 32.71
CA LYS A 15 -35.25 13.60 31.32
C LYS A 15 -34.15 13.88 30.29
N GLU A 16 -33.09 14.60 30.67
CA GLU A 16 -31.95 14.92 29.82
C GLU A 16 -31.07 13.68 29.56
N GLU A 17 -30.80 12.89 30.58
CA GLU A 17 -30.06 11.63 30.46
C GLU A 17 -30.79 10.62 29.59
N LEU A 18 -32.10 10.49 29.73
CA LEU A 18 -32.93 9.64 28.87
C LEU A 18 -32.87 10.07 27.41
N LYS A 19 -32.86 11.38 27.13
CA LYS A 19 -32.72 11.93 25.78
C LYS A 19 -31.33 11.66 25.19
N GLN A 20 -30.27 11.77 26.01
CA GLN A 20 -28.90 11.45 25.59
C GLN A 20 -28.74 9.95 25.30
N ILE A 21 -29.27 9.08 26.15
CA ILE A 21 -29.23 7.63 25.95
C ILE A 21 -29.93 7.26 24.66
N LYS A 22 -31.14 7.78 24.44
CA LYS A 22 -31.88 7.53 23.19
C LYS A 22 -31.08 7.98 21.96
N THR A 23 -30.37 9.10 22.06
CA THR A 23 -29.50 9.58 20.95
C THR A 23 -28.29 8.65 20.75
N LEU A 24 -27.74 8.09 21.83
CA LEU A 24 -26.63 7.14 21.76
C LEU A 24 -27.07 5.81 21.09
N GLU A 25 -28.19 5.26 21.56
CA GLU A 25 -28.74 3.98 21.06
C GLU A 25 -29.28 4.11 19.63
N ASP A 26 -30.11 5.14 19.34
CA ASP A 26 -30.80 5.26 18.06
C ASP A 26 -29.91 5.80 16.93
N LYS A 27 -28.86 6.60 17.25
CA LYS A 27 -28.06 7.29 16.23
C LYS A 27 -26.59 6.93 16.24
N LEU A 28 -25.95 6.84 17.40
CA LEU A 28 -24.50 6.68 17.45
C LEU A 28 -24.06 5.22 17.43
N GLU A 29 -24.81 4.34 18.09
CA GLU A 29 -24.48 2.91 18.08
C GLU A 29 -24.59 2.28 16.66
N PRO A 30 -25.68 2.52 15.89
CA PRO A 30 -25.77 2.02 14.52
C PRO A 30 -24.71 2.59 13.58
N LYS A 31 -24.31 3.87 13.79
CA LYS A 31 -23.22 4.47 13.03
C LYS A 31 -21.86 3.86 13.37
N LEU A 32 -21.64 3.55 14.63
CA LEU A 32 -20.41 2.89 15.05
C LEU A 32 -20.27 1.52 14.40
N GLU A 33 -21.33 0.72 14.44
CA GLU A 33 -21.38 -0.59 13.79
C GLU A 33 -21.17 -0.49 12.26
N GLU A 34 -21.74 0.55 11.63
CA GLU A 34 -21.51 0.82 10.20
C GLU A 34 -20.03 1.14 9.93
N TYR A 35 -19.40 1.94 10.77
CA TYR A 35 -17.98 2.28 10.60
C TYR A 35 -17.06 1.10 10.88
N GLU A 36 -17.36 0.27 11.88
CA GLU A 36 -16.62 -0.95 12.16
C GLU A 36 -16.65 -1.91 10.96
N LYS A 37 -17.82 -2.12 10.35
CA LYS A 37 -17.94 -2.91 9.11
C LYS A 37 -17.15 -2.31 7.94
N LYS A 38 -17.16 -0.98 7.80
CA LYS A 38 -16.38 -0.30 6.76
C LYS A 38 -14.89 -0.44 6.99
N LEU A 39 -14.43 -0.41 8.24
CA LEU A 39 -13.03 -0.64 8.58
C LEU A 39 -12.60 -2.08 8.32
N GLU A 40 -13.47 -3.04 8.58
CA GLU A 40 -13.23 -4.44 8.26
C GLU A 40 -13.05 -4.65 6.75
N VAL A 41 -13.97 -4.08 5.94
CA VAL A 41 -13.85 -4.11 4.47
C VAL A 41 -12.60 -3.39 3.96
N LEU A 42 -12.23 -2.26 4.58
CA LEU A 42 -11.05 -1.49 4.20
C LEU A 42 -9.75 -2.29 4.42
N GLY A 43 -9.64 -3.01 5.55
CA GLY A 43 -8.43 -3.74 5.92
C GLY A 43 -7.20 -2.85 5.93
N ASN A 44 -6.12 -3.29 5.31
CA ASN A 44 -4.85 -2.54 5.21
C ASN A 44 -4.78 -1.58 4.01
N ARG A 45 -5.87 -1.40 3.27
CA ARG A 45 -5.93 -0.52 2.10
C ARG A 45 -6.25 0.92 2.49
N ASN A 46 -5.84 1.87 1.66
CA ASN A 46 -6.14 3.29 1.87
C ASN A 46 -7.55 3.69 1.41
N SER A 47 -8.17 2.88 0.56
CA SER A 47 -9.50 3.12 0.01
C SER A 47 -10.14 1.86 -0.54
N TYR A 48 -11.46 1.86 -0.65
CA TYR A 48 -12.23 0.86 -1.39
C TYR A 48 -13.42 1.52 -2.07
N SER A 49 -13.95 0.88 -3.10
CA SER A 49 -15.17 1.35 -3.79
C SER A 49 -16.42 0.80 -3.10
N LYS A 50 -17.47 1.61 -3.00
CA LYS A 50 -18.77 1.17 -2.45
C LYS A 50 -19.47 0.16 -3.36
N THR A 51 -19.22 0.23 -4.65
CA THR A 51 -19.83 -0.65 -5.66
C THR A 51 -19.06 -1.95 -5.86
N ASP A 52 -17.75 -1.91 -5.59
CA ASP A 52 -16.85 -3.04 -5.66
C ASP A 52 -15.86 -2.94 -4.48
N PRO A 53 -16.16 -3.58 -3.33
CA PRO A 53 -15.34 -3.47 -2.12
C PRO A 53 -13.90 -3.95 -2.28
N ASP A 54 -13.62 -4.80 -3.25
CA ASP A 54 -12.28 -5.33 -3.49
C ASP A 54 -11.41 -4.36 -4.30
N ALA A 55 -12.04 -3.48 -5.10
CA ALA A 55 -11.33 -2.47 -5.88
C ALA A 55 -10.81 -1.32 -5.02
N ALA A 56 -9.60 -0.85 -5.31
CA ALA A 56 -9.02 0.36 -4.73
C ALA A 56 -9.06 1.54 -5.71
N PHE A 57 -9.11 2.77 -5.18
CA PHE A 57 -9.03 3.96 -6.01
C PHE A 57 -7.60 4.23 -6.44
N MET A 58 -7.37 4.30 -7.76
CA MET A 58 -6.05 4.54 -8.32
C MET A 58 -6.12 5.46 -9.54
N ARG A 59 -4.98 6.08 -9.89
CA ARG A 59 -4.84 6.85 -11.12
C ARG A 59 -4.66 5.92 -12.29
N MET A 60 -5.49 6.12 -13.32
CA MET A 60 -5.35 5.38 -14.56
C MET A 60 -4.17 5.92 -15.39
N LYS A 61 -3.42 5.02 -16.04
CA LYS A 61 -2.35 5.41 -16.98
C LYS A 61 -2.91 6.26 -18.13
N GLU A 62 -4.10 5.91 -18.63
CA GLU A 62 -4.82 6.63 -19.67
C GLU A 62 -5.85 7.58 -19.05
N ASP A 63 -5.39 8.74 -18.61
CA ASP A 63 -6.27 9.82 -18.18
C ASP A 63 -6.49 10.78 -19.35
N HIS A 64 -7.47 10.47 -20.22
CA HIS A 64 -7.82 11.28 -21.38
C HIS A 64 -8.21 12.72 -21.02
N MET A 65 -8.80 12.91 -19.82
CA MET A 65 -9.21 14.23 -19.33
C MET A 65 -8.08 15.00 -18.67
N LYS A 66 -6.94 14.35 -18.40
CA LYS A 66 -5.76 14.92 -17.70
C LYS A 66 -6.09 15.65 -16.39
N ASN A 67 -7.14 15.20 -15.70
CA ASN A 67 -7.63 15.82 -14.47
C ASN A 67 -7.12 15.09 -13.21
N GLY A 68 -6.36 14.01 -13.34
CA GLY A 68 -5.84 13.21 -12.25
C GLY A 68 -6.91 12.47 -11.45
N GLN A 69 -8.08 12.24 -12.02
CA GLN A 69 -9.19 11.57 -11.35
C GLN A 69 -8.82 10.15 -10.94
N LEU A 70 -9.13 9.83 -9.69
CA LEU A 70 -9.04 8.47 -9.18
C LEU A 70 -10.27 7.67 -9.60
N LYS A 71 -10.04 6.44 -10.07
CA LYS A 71 -11.11 5.49 -10.42
C LYS A 71 -10.93 4.18 -9.66
N PRO A 72 -12.02 3.48 -9.28
CA PRO A 72 -11.92 2.12 -8.78
C PRO A 72 -11.30 1.23 -9.87
N ALA A 73 -10.23 0.54 -9.54
CA ALA A 73 -9.52 -0.32 -10.48
C ALA A 73 -8.65 -1.34 -9.75
N TYR A 74 -8.11 -2.25 -10.52
CA TYR A 74 -7.16 -3.27 -10.10
C TYR A 74 -5.82 -3.08 -10.80
N ASN A 75 -4.77 -3.57 -10.19
CA ASN A 75 -3.46 -3.71 -10.77
C ASN A 75 -3.29 -5.15 -11.25
N GLU A 76 -3.29 -5.34 -12.55
CA GLU A 76 -3.15 -6.64 -13.18
C GLU A 76 -1.66 -6.91 -13.44
N GLN A 77 -1.17 -8.05 -12.93
CA GLN A 77 0.19 -8.51 -13.09
C GLN A 77 0.22 -9.74 -13.98
N ILE A 78 1.10 -9.73 -14.99
CA ILE A 78 1.20 -10.80 -15.97
C ILE A 78 2.67 -11.25 -16.08
N GLY A 79 2.91 -12.54 -15.83
CA GLY A 79 4.18 -13.19 -16.08
C GLY A 79 4.16 -13.88 -17.43
N THR A 80 5.20 -13.66 -18.22
CA THR A 80 5.33 -14.26 -19.56
C THR A 80 6.67 -14.95 -19.72
N GLU A 81 6.65 -16.06 -20.45
CA GLU A 81 7.84 -16.77 -20.90
C GLU A 81 7.65 -17.22 -22.36
N ASN A 82 8.65 -16.99 -23.20
CA ASN A 82 8.62 -17.36 -24.63
C ASN A 82 7.32 -16.94 -25.35
N GLN A 83 6.79 -15.73 -25.02
CA GLN A 83 5.53 -15.16 -25.54
C GLN A 83 4.25 -15.83 -25.00
N PHE A 84 4.34 -16.77 -24.09
CA PHE A 84 3.19 -17.36 -23.40
C PHE A 84 2.98 -16.70 -22.05
N ILE A 85 1.71 -16.51 -21.67
CA ILE A 85 1.35 -16.12 -20.31
C ILE A 85 1.47 -17.36 -19.44
N VAL A 86 2.41 -17.33 -18.49
CA VAL A 86 2.63 -18.43 -17.56
C VAL A 86 1.92 -18.23 -16.23
N HIS A 87 1.71 -16.97 -15.82
CA HIS A 87 0.98 -16.64 -14.60
C HIS A 87 0.35 -15.27 -14.73
N TYR A 88 -0.80 -15.07 -14.08
CA TYR A 88 -1.40 -13.75 -13.89
C TYR A 88 -2.03 -13.66 -12.50
N ASP A 89 -2.10 -12.45 -11.99
CA ASP A 89 -2.77 -12.17 -10.74
C ASP A 89 -3.29 -10.72 -10.73
N VAL A 90 -4.26 -10.43 -9.86
CA VAL A 90 -4.96 -9.16 -9.80
C VAL A 90 -4.91 -8.62 -8.37
N PHE A 91 -4.36 -7.41 -8.21
CA PHE A 91 -4.13 -6.80 -6.91
C PHE A 91 -4.90 -5.49 -6.74
N PRO A 92 -5.45 -5.21 -5.55
CA PRO A 92 -6.06 -3.92 -5.23
C PRO A 92 -5.01 -2.84 -4.89
N ASN A 93 -3.73 -3.08 -5.17
CA ASN A 93 -2.64 -2.17 -4.87
C ASN A 93 -2.39 -1.21 -6.03
N PRO A 94 -2.45 0.14 -5.82
CA PRO A 94 -2.27 1.11 -6.90
C PRO A 94 -0.88 1.13 -7.54
N THR A 95 0.11 0.50 -6.89
CA THR A 95 1.51 0.48 -7.32
C THR A 95 2.07 -0.94 -7.28
N ASP A 96 3.09 -1.19 -8.09
CA ASP A 96 3.75 -2.50 -8.22
C ASP A 96 4.66 -2.84 -7.02
N THR A 97 4.85 -1.86 -6.12
CA THR A 97 5.78 -2.02 -4.99
C THR A 97 5.41 -3.12 -3.99
N LEU A 98 4.19 -3.59 -3.94
CA LEU A 98 3.75 -4.63 -3.01
C LEU A 98 3.30 -5.92 -3.70
N THR A 99 3.40 -6.00 -5.04
CA THR A 99 2.78 -7.09 -5.81
C THR A 99 3.75 -8.21 -6.18
N LEU A 100 5.07 -7.97 -6.22
CA LEU A 100 6.03 -8.97 -6.69
C LEU A 100 6.04 -10.23 -5.82
N ILE A 101 6.17 -10.09 -4.50
CA ILE A 101 6.26 -11.26 -3.61
C ILE A 101 4.97 -12.09 -3.66
N PRO A 102 3.76 -11.51 -3.48
CA PRO A 102 2.52 -12.27 -3.62
C PRO A 102 2.36 -12.93 -5.00
N PHE A 103 2.77 -12.24 -6.07
CA PHE A 103 2.74 -12.79 -7.42
C PHE A 103 3.65 -14.01 -7.57
N MET A 104 4.88 -13.96 -7.03
CA MET A 104 5.83 -15.08 -7.05
C MET A 104 5.35 -16.26 -6.20
N GLU A 105 4.71 -15.98 -5.06
CA GLU A 105 4.09 -17.01 -4.23
C GLU A 105 2.90 -17.68 -4.93
N GLY A 106 2.06 -16.91 -5.64
CA GLY A 106 1.00 -17.43 -6.50
C GLY A 106 1.55 -18.30 -7.64
N PHE A 107 2.63 -17.86 -8.28
CA PHE A 107 3.34 -18.67 -9.27
C PHE A 107 3.82 -20.01 -8.68
N LYS A 108 4.47 -19.96 -7.51
CA LYS A 108 4.97 -21.15 -6.81
C LYS A 108 3.86 -22.13 -6.44
N GLN A 109 2.67 -21.63 -6.06
CA GLN A 109 1.52 -22.49 -5.79
C GLN A 109 1.03 -23.25 -7.02
N ASN A 110 1.12 -22.64 -8.21
CA ASN A 110 0.67 -23.25 -9.46
C ASN A 110 1.68 -24.23 -10.05
N TYR A 111 2.98 -23.97 -9.89
CA TYR A 111 4.05 -24.73 -10.53
C TYR A 111 4.92 -25.54 -9.55
N GLU A 112 4.63 -25.45 -8.23
CA GLU A 112 5.39 -26.10 -7.14
C GLU A 112 6.87 -25.65 -7.03
N GLN A 113 7.28 -24.70 -7.88
CA GLN A 113 8.63 -24.15 -7.92
C GLN A 113 8.60 -22.69 -8.39
N LEU A 114 9.66 -21.95 -8.06
CA LEU A 114 9.89 -20.61 -8.61
C LEU A 114 10.68 -20.69 -9.92
N PRO A 115 10.62 -19.67 -10.79
CA PRO A 115 11.44 -19.61 -11.97
C PRO A 115 12.92 -19.37 -11.61
N ASP A 116 13.85 -19.87 -12.43
CA ASP A 116 15.29 -19.64 -12.22
C ASP A 116 15.65 -18.16 -12.34
N LYS A 117 14.94 -17.40 -13.17
CA LYS A 117 15.21 -15.99 -13.49
C LYS A 117 13.94 -15.18 -13.59
N VAL A 118 14.00 -13.94 -13.06
CA VAL A 118 12.91 -12.97 -13.15
C VAL A 118 13.43 -11.65 -13.69
N CYS A 119 12.77 -11.16 -14.76
CA CYS A 119 12.98 -9.82 -15.28
C CYS A 119 11.74 -8.97 -15.02
N ALA A 120 11.87 -7.85 -14.30
CA ALA A 120 10.76 -6.97 -13.99
C ALA A 120 11.18 -5.47 -14.04
N ASP A 121 10.17 -4.59 -14.13
CA ASP A 121 10.39 -3.14 -14.18
C ASP A 121 10.94 -2.60 -12.85
N SER A 122 11.54 -1.43 -12.89
CA SER A 122 12.08 -0.73 -11.72
C SER A 122 11.03 -0.40 -10.64
N GLY A 123 9.74 -0.39 -10.99
CA GLY A 123 8.63 -0.28 -10.04
C GLY A 123 8.60 -1.37 -8.97
N TYR A 124 9.14 -2.54 -9.28
CA TYR A 124 9.24 -3.67 -8.36
C TYR A 124 10.49 -3.65 -7.48
N GLY A 125 11.50 -2.82 -7.79
CA GLY A 125 12.78 -2.82 -7.09
C GLY A 125 12.67 -2.30 -5.65
N SER A 126 12.98 -3.14 -4.66
CA SER A 126 13.21 -2.79 -3.26
C SER A 126 14.13 -3.79 -2.61
N GLN A 127 14.80 -3.40 -1.51
CA GLN A 127 15.70 -4.28 -0.78
C GLN A 127 15.03 -5.59 -0.37
N GLU A 128 13.83 -5.50 0.21
CA GLU A 128 13.03 -6.66 0.64
C GLU A 128 12.81 -7.67 -0.49
N LYS A 129 12.56 -7.19 -1.72
CA LYS A 129 12.31 -8.07 -2.87
C LYS A 129 13.57 -8.70 -3.42
N TYR A 130 14.69 -7.97 -3.40
CA TYR A 130 15.98 -8.55 -3.76
C TYR A 130 16.38 -9.63 -2.76
N GLU A 131 16.21 -9.39 -1.46
CA GLU A 131 16.45 -10.39 -0.42
C GLU A 131 15.52 -11.61 -0.57
N TYR A 132 14.23 -11.38 -0.91
CA TYR A 132 13.29 -12.47 -1.18
C TYR A 132 13.76 -13.33 -2.37
N LEU A 133 14.14 -12.72 -3.49
CA LEU A 133 14.58 -13.43 -4.69
C LEU A 133 15.91 -14.16 -4.43
N GLU A 134 16.86 -13.54 -3.76
CA GLU A 134 18.13 -14.14 -3.39
C GLU A 134 17.96 -15.34 -2.45
N ASN A 135 17.13 -15.21 -1.41
CA ASN A 135 16.83 -16.30 -0.47
C ASN A 135 16.13 -17.49 -1.11
N ASN A 136 15.45 -17.29 -2.24
CA ASN A 136 14.81 -18.34 -3.02
C ASN A 136 15.64 -18.79 -4.24
N GLU A 137 16.90 -18.37 -4.34
CA GLU A 137 17.84 -18.74 -5.43
C GLU A 137 17.35 -18.30 -6.83
N VAL A 138 16.52 -17.23 -6.90
CA VAL A 138 16.01 -16.66 -8.16
C VAL A 138 16.93 -15.55 -8.65
N GLU A 139 17.47 -15.68 -9.85
CA GLU A 139 18.30 -14.65 -10.47
C GLU A 139 17.46 -13.42 -10.88
N ALA A 140 17.71 -12.26 -10.24
CA ALA A 140 16.90 -11.08 -10.37
C ALA A 140 17.44 -10.08 -11.40
N TYR A 141 16.68 -9.83 -12.47
CA TYR A 141 16.92 -8.77 -13.45
C TYR A 141 15.93 -7.62 -13.23
N VAL A 142 15.97 -7.01 -12.05
CA VAL A 142 15.08 -5.93 -11.63
C VAL A 142 15.92 -4.70 -11.32
N LYS A 143 15.67 -3.59 -12.03
CA LYS A 143 16.36 -2.33 -11.76
C LYS A 143 15.84 -1.71 -10.47
N TYR A 144 16.73 -1.11 -9.67
CA TYR A 144 16.28 -0.35 -8.51
C TYR A 144 15.64 1.00 -8.90
N ASN A 145 14.76 1.51 -8.05
CA ASN A 145 13.88 2.64 -8.35
C ASN A 145 14.60 3.95 -8.75
N TYR A 146 15.81 4.15 -8.29
CA TYR A 146 16.60 5.36 -8.57
C TYR A 146 17.58 5.22 -9.74
N PHE A 147 17.70 4.02 -10.35
CA PHE A 147 18.68 3.75 -11.42
C PHE A 147 18.72 4.82 -12.51
N HIS A 148 17.59 5.26 -13.03
CA HIS A 148 17.52 6.32 -14.04
C HIS A 148 17.59 7.72 -13.45
N LYS A 149 17.20 7.92 -12.19
CA LYS A 149 17.25 9.22 -11.51
C LYS A 149 18.68 9.61 -11.17
N GLU A 150 19.48 8.67 -10.67
CA GLU A 150 20.88 8.90 -10.29
C GLU A 150 21.78 9.29 -11.46
N GLN A 151 21.40 8.91 -12.68
CA GLN A 151 22.14 9.31 -13.88
C GLN A 151 21.92 10.78 -14.25
N LYS A 152 20.85 11.41 -13.78
CA LYS A 152 20.49 12.79 -14.11
C LYS A 152 21.40 13.79 -13.36
N ARG A 153 21.90 14.81 -14.07
CA ARG A 153 22.71 15.90 -13.48
C ARG A 153 21.97 16.61 -12.33
N SER A 154 20.65 16.78 -12.45
CA SER A 154 19.83 17.40 -11.40
C SER A 154 19.82 16.58 -10.11
N PHE A 155 19.84 15.26 -10.19
CA PHE A 155 19.98 14.40 -9.02
C PHE A 155 21.38 14.50 -8.42
N LYS A 156 22.42 14.31 -9.23
CA LYS A 156 23.82 14.36 -8.78
C LYS A 156 24.20 15.69 -8.08
N ASN A 157 23.58 16.78 -8.50
CA ASN A 157 23.81 18.13 -7.92
C ASN A 157 22.83 18.45 -6.77
N ASN A 158 21.96 17.54 -6.38
CA ASN A 158 21.03 17.78 -5.27
C ASN A 158 21.79 17.73 -3.93
N ALA A 159 21.83 18.86 -3.22
CA ALA A 159 22.54 18.97 -1.95
C ALA A 159 21.95 18.09 -0.82
N PHE A 160 20.72 17.60 -0.98
CA PHE A 160 20.01 16.83 0.06
C PHE A 160 20.14 15.31 -0.09
N ILE A 161 20.84 14.80 -1.08
CA ILE A 161 21.17 13.37 -1.13
C ILE A 161 22.34 13.07 -0.22
N GLN A 162 22.37 11.86 0.34
CA GLN A 162 23.32 11.45 1.37
C GLN A 162 24.78 11.65 0.94
N GLU A 163 25.10 11.33 -0.32
CA GLU A 163 26.46 11.45 -0.87
C GLU A 163 26.96 12.90 -0.93
N ASN A 164 26.06 13.89 -1.00
CA ASN A 164 26.40 15.31 -1.07
C ASN A 164 26.33 16.02 0.29
N LEU A 165 25.84 15.33 1.34
CA LEU A 165 25.79 15.88 2.68
C LEU A 165 27.20 15.94 3.29
N TYR A 166 27.54 17.07 3.93
CA TYR A 166 28.77 17.16 4.70
C TYR A 166 28.67 16.26 5.95
N TYR A 167 29.58 15.32 6.07
CA TYR A 167 29.68 14.43 7.23
C TYR A 167 30.76 14.87 8.19
N ASN A 168 30.40 15.22 9.42
CA ASN A 168 31.35 15.54 10.49
C ASN A 168 31.83 14.26 11.18
N LYS A 169 33.04 13.82 10.84
CA LYS A 169 33.62 12.57 11.38
C LYS A 169 33.91 12.63 12.88
N GLN A 170 34.19 13.81 13.45
CA GLN A 170 34.52 13.94 14.87
C GLN A 170 33.29 13.75 15.77
N LYS A 171 32.17 14.26 15.32
CA LYS A 171 30.91 14.26 16.09
C LYS A 171 29.87 13.25 15.56
N ASN A 172 30.21 12.50 14.50
CA ASN A 172 29.38 11.44 13.90
C ASN A 172 27.98 11.91 13.53
N TYR A 173 27.88 13.02 12.76
CA TYR A 173 26.59 13.48 12.22
C TYR A 173 26.74 14.10 10.81
N PHE A 174 25.64 14.11 10.07
CA PHE A 174 25.52 14.84 8.80
C PHE A 174 24.99 16.26 9.05
N VAL A 175 25.50 17.21 8.29
CA VAL A 175 25.05 18.61 8.34
C VAL A 175 24.03 18.85 7.25
N CYS A 176 22.88 19.41 7.63
CA CYS A 176 21.86 19.82 6.68
C CYS A 176 22.36 20.97 5.81
N PRO A 177 22.18 20.96 4.47
CA PRO A 177 22.60 22.05 3.59
C PRO A 177 21.92 23.40 3.87
N MET A 178 20.84 23.41 4.65
CA MET A 178 20.13 24.62 5.07
C MET A 178 20.60 25.18 6.42
N GLY A 179 21.54 24.55 7.09
CA GLY A 179 22.06 24.96 8.40
C GLY A 179 21.55 24.16 9.58
#